data_9f8a9010314e0c8331ebbab4f8729c82
#
_entry.id   9f8a9010314e0c8331ebbab4f8729c82
#
_cell.length_a   1.000
_cell.length_b   1.000
_cell.length_c   1.000
_cell.angle_alpha   90.00
_cell.angle_beta   90.00
_cell.angle_gamma   90.00
#
_symmetry.space_group_name_H-M   'P 1'
#
loop_
_entity.id
_entity.type
_entity.pdbx_description
1 polymer ?
#
loop_
_entity_poly.entity_id
_entity_poly.type
_entity_poly.pdbx_seq_one_letter_code
_entity_poly.pdbx_strand_id
1 'polypeptide(L)'
;MGLTAGLVPPRVHGPVKQGLLDLLEHASEVGGWSLRRAAAVLGIDHVRVLRWHARAAVGRLDDARPGPGRAMHALLGWEKEAILKLAEQWGGIDRSHRKLAHRGSRLGAVHVSESSVLRVLIEAGVHLPGRPRREPRPRSPWPDWAELVPGVIWVYDFTHFTRLPTYSVIAVIDVVSRYWLSTIVSVQETSTQVQNAFIDALIADGKEHLLEEDLLAELHSGHIPDNDDRLPVLLALSDNGPQMTSRETAVFMAGARIAQHFGRPATPNDQAWIESFFGHLKIEFPHLEKITDPGELEAELDVRRTHYNTVRLHEGIGYVTPDDEHHGRGPALRAARREGLEQAREQRVAAHRRLGEDHQ
;
A
#
# COMPACT_ATOMS: atom_id res chain seq x y z
N MET A 1 -21.54 0.72 -55.17
CA MET A 1 -20.66 -0.11 -54.33
C MET A 1 -20.92 -1.56 -54.68
N GLY A 2 -19.96 -2.24 -55.36
CA GLY A 2 -20.10 -3.62 -55.76
C GLY A 2 -20.08 -4.55 -54.56
N LEU A 3 -21.16 -5.29 -54.36
CA LEU A 3 -21.20 -6.43 -53.45
C LEU A 3 -20.35 -7.54 -54.09
N THR A 4 -19.14 -7.73 -53.57
CA THR A 4 -18.38 -8.95 -53.84
C THR A 4 -19.13 -10.14 -53.24
N ALA A 5 -19.37 -11.19 -54.07
CA ALA A 5 -20.02 -12.43 -53.65
C ALA A 5 -19.25 -13.05 -52.45
N GLY A 6 -19.77 -12.91 -51.25
CA GLY A 6 -19.24 -13.46 -50.03
C GLY A 6 -20.33 -13.57 -48.97
N LEU A 7 -20.21 -14.57 -48.08
CA LEU A 7 -21.14 -14.75 -46.95
C LEU A 7 -21.23 -13.47 -46.13
N VAL A 8 -22.45 -13.00 -45.84
CA VAL A 8 -22.69 -11.85 -44.99
C VAL A 8 -22.08 -12.10 -43.59
N PRO A 9 -21.14 -11.28 -43.12
CA PRO A 9 -20.40 -11.52 -41.88
C PRO A 9 -21.32 -11.60 -40.65
N PRO A 10 -20.89 -12.23 -39.56
CA PRO A 10 -21.70 -12.35 -38.34
C PRO A 10 -22.15 -11.00 -37.76
N ARG A 11 -21.34 -9.95 -37.92
CA ARG A 11 -21.66 -8.57 -37.49
C ARG A 11 -21.80 -7.67 -38.70
N VAL A 12 -22.91 -6.97 -38.78
CA VAL A 12 -23.25 -6.04 -39.85
C VAL A 12 -23.76 -4.75 -39.21
N HIS A 13 -23.34 -3.60 -39.71
CA HIS A 13 -23.80 -2.29 -39.22
C HIS A 13 -25.29 -2.06 -39.53
N GLY A 14 -25.99 -1.32 -38.68
CA GLY A 14 -27.42 -1.03 -38.79
C GLY A 14 -27.86 -0.54 -40.16
N PRO A 15 -27.23 0.48 -40.79
CA PRO A 15 -27.57 0.95 -42.13
C PRO A 15 -27.46 -0.13 -43.20
N VAL A 16 -26.44 -1.01 -43.09
CA VAL A 16 -26.30 -2.13 -44.07
C VAL A 16 -27.38 -3.19 -43.85
N LYS A 17 -27.76 -3.49 -42.61
CA LYS A 17 -28.90 -4.37 -42.33
C LYS A 17 -30.20 -3.81 -42.90
N GLN A 18 -30.42 -2.48 -42.72
CA GLN A 18 -31.60 -1.83 -43.26
C GLN A 18 -31.64 -1.96 -44.77
N GLY A 19 -30.55 -1.66 -45.49
CA GLY A 19 -30.49 -1.83 -46.94
C GLY A 19 -30.72 -3.27 -47.40
N LEU A 20 -30.27 -4.29 -46.63
CA LEU A 20 -30.54 -5.69 -46.90
C LEU A 20 -32.03 -6.04 -46.66
N LEU A 21 -32.67 -5.48 -45.65
CA LEU A 21 -34.09 -5.64 -45.37
C LEU A 21 -34.93 -5.03 -46.50
N ASP A 22 -34.59 -3.81 -46.93
CA ASP A 22 -35.26 -3.11 -48.02
C ASP A 22 -35.17 -3.90 -49.36
N LEU A 23 -34.01 -4.51 -49.64
CA LEU A 23 -33.82 -5.39 -50.81
C LEU A 23 -34.68 -6.66 -50.71
N LEU A 24 -34.79 -7.26 -49.56
CA LEU A 24 -35.62 -8.45 -49.34
C LEU A 24 -37.11 -8.14 -49.46
N GLU A 25 -37.53 -6.98 -48.97
CA GLU A 25 -38.89 -6.49 -49.11
C GLU A 25 -39.24 -6.20 -50.58
N HIS A 26 -38.35 -5.52 -51.31
CA HIS A 26 -38.49 -5.26 -52.74
C HIS A 26 -38.58 -6.58 -53.54
N ALA A 27 -37.73 -7.57 -53.22
CA ALA A 27 -37.79 -8.88 -53.89
C ALA A 27 -39.12 -9.63 -53.63
N SER A 28 -39.74 -9.41 -52.49
CA SER A 28 -41.06 -9.95 -52.14
C SER A 28 -42.17 -9.23 -52.90
N GLU A 29 -42.16 -7.90 -52.89
CA GLU A 29 -43.23 -7.07 -53.51
C GLU A 29 -43.22 -7.12 -55.00
N VAL A 30 -42.08 -6.97 -55.68
CA VAL A 30 -41.96 -6.90 -57.14
C VAL A 30 -41.71 -8.28 -57.74
N GLY A 31 -40.94 -9.11 -57.12
CA GLY A 31 -40.56 -10.42 -57.64
C GLY A 31 -41.43 -11.59 -57.15
N GLY A 32 -42.33 -11.37 -56.17
CA GLY A 32 -43.17 -12.43 -55.57
C GLY A 32 -42.39 -13.52 -54.89
N TRP A 33 -41.16 -13.22 -54.45
CA TRP A 33 -40.29 -14.20 -53.74
C TRP A 33 -40.67 -14.35 -52.30
N SER A 34 -40.66 -15.59 -51.85
CA SER A 34 -40.73 -15.79 -50.37
C SER A 34 -39.47 -15.25 -49.69
N LEU A 35 -39.60 -14.73 -48.48
CA LEU A 35 -38.47 -14.23 -47.66
C LEU A 35 -37.33 -15.27 -47.57
N ARG A 36 -37.68 -16.55 -47.44
CA ARG A 36 -36.72 -17.64 -47.39
C ARG A 36 -35.90 -17.79 -48.67
N ARG A 37 -36.53 -17.63 -49.82
CA ARG A 37 -35.89 -17.68 -51.14
C ARG A 37 -35.00 -16.46 -51.36
N ALA A 38 -35.47 -15.28 -51.04
CA ALA A 38 -34.72 -14.05 -51.17
C ALA A 38 -33.50 -14.01 -50.22
N ALA A 39 -33.65 -14.43 -48.98
CA ALA A 39 -32.56 -14.54 -48.01
C ALA A 39 -31.50 -15.55 -48.47
N ALA A 40 -31.90 -16.71 -49.02
CA ALA A 40 -30.98 -17.71 -49.52
C ALA A 40 -30.13 -17.20 -50.68
N VAL A 41 -30.67 -16.38 -51.59
CA VAL A 41 -29.92 -15.76 -52.71
C VAL A 41 -28.86 -14.78 -52.19
N LEU A 42 -29.13 -14.09 -51.08
CA LEU A 42 -28.17 -13.19 -50.42
C LEU A 42 -27.19 -13.91 -49.51
N GLY A 43 -27.30 -15.24 -49.39
CA GLY A 43 -26.46 -16.03 -48.46
C GLY A 43 -26.72 -15.73 -46.99
N ILE A 44 -27.96 -15.31 -46.65
CA ILE A 44 -28.35 -14.97 -45.26
C ILE A 44 -29.36 -15.99 -44.76
N ASP A 45 -29.15 -16.48 -43.53
CA ASP A 45 -30.16 -17.30 -42.85
C ASP A 45 -31.45 -16.48 -42.64
N HIS A 46 -32.60 -17.01 -43.10
CA HIS A 46 -33.90 -16.34 -42.98
C HIS A 46 -34.30 -16.06 -41.53
N VAL A 47 -33.86 -16.86 -40.54
CA VAL A 47 -34.11 -16.62 -39.11
C VAL A 47 -33.33 -15.37 -38.64
N ARG A 48 -32.16 -15.12 -39.23
CA ARG A 48 -31.40 -13.90 -38.98
C ARG A 48 -32.11 -12.66 -39.52
N VAL A 49 -32.75 -12.78 -40.70
CA VAL A 49 -33.54 -11.73 -41.27
C VAL A 49 -34.76 -11.40 -40.43
N LEU A 50 -35.51 -12.42 -39.97
CA LEU A 50 -36.64 -12.22 -39.06
C LEU A 50 -36.25 -11.49 -37.79
N ARG A 51 -35.10 -11.83 -37.22
CA ARG A 51 -34.56 -11.10 -36.05
C ARG A 51 -34.20 -9.63 -36.34
N TRP A 52 -33.72 -9.36 -37.55
CA TRP A 52 -33.46 -7.98 -37.98
C TRP A 52 -34.75 -7.20 -38.18
N HIS A 53 -35.80 -7.78 -38.77
CA HIS A 53 -37.12 -7.16 -38.89
C HIS A 53 -37.68 -6.77 -37.50
N ALA A 54 -37.65 -7.71 -36.55
CA ALA A 54 -38.14 -7.46 -35.22
C ALA A 54 -37.33 -6.32 -34.51
N ARG A 55 -36.02 -6.25 -34.76
CA ARG A 55 -35.17 -5.18 -34.22
C ARG A 55 -35.40 -3.83 -34.92
N ALA A 56 -35.62 -3.83 -36.22
CA ALA A 56 -35.95 -2.62 -36.99
C ALA A 56 -37.26 -1.99 -36.50
N ALA A 57 -38.27 -2.82 -36.23
CA ALA A 57 -39.56 -2.36 -35.72
C ALA A 57 -39.49 -1.60 -34.39
N VAL A 58 -38.45 -1.85 -33.57
CA VAL A 58 -38.20 -1.14 -32.28
C VAL A 58 -37.02 -0.16 -32.34
N GLY A 59 -36.52 0.17 -33.53
CA GLY A 59 -35.43 1.13 -33.73
C GLY A 59 -34.05 0.66 -33.19
N ARG A 60 -33.84 -0.64 -33.03
CA ARG A 60 -32.60 -1.24 -32.46
C ARG A 60 -31.87 -2.15 -33.42
N LEU A 61 -31.72 -1.73 -34.66
CA LEU A 61 -31.13 -2.56 -35.73
C LEU A 61 -29.63 -2.78 -35.58
N ASP A 62 -28.93 -1.86 -34.93
CA ASP A 62 -27.50 -2.04 -34.62
C ASP A 62 -27.29 -3.18 -33.64
N ASP A 63 -26.21 -3.95 -33.86
CA ASP A 63 -25.81 -4.94 -32.89
C ASP A 63 -25.35 -4.24 -31.62
N ALA A 64 -25.96 -4.55 -30.48
CA ALA A 64 -25.48 -4.13 -29.19
C ALA A 64 -24.01 -4.58 -29.09
N ARG A 65 -23.11 -3.65 -28.75
CA ARG A 65 -21.76 -4.04 -28.36
C ARG A 65 -21.95 -5.05 -27.21
N PRO A 66 -21.31 -6.25 -27.26
CA PRO A 66 -21.32 -7.10 -26.12
C PRO A 66 -20.69 -6.26 -24.98
N GLY A 67 -21.52 -5.79 -24.09
CA GLY A 67 -21.02 -5.23 -22.85
C GLY A 67 -20.18 -6.31 -22.16
N PRO A 68 -19.13 -5.95 -21.42
CA PRO A 68 -18.50 -6.92 -20.57
C PRO A 68 -19.61 -7.48 -19.69
N GLY A 69 -19.97 -8.75 -19.91
CA GLY A 69 -20.90 -9.44 -19.05
C GLY A 69 -20.43 -9.28 -17.61
N ARG A 70 -21.34 -9.28 -16.63
CA ARG A 70 -20.97 -9.15 -15.23
C ARG A 70 -19.95 -10.25 -14.94
N ALA A 71 -18.71 -9.86 -14.58
CA ALA A 71 -17.67 -10.83 -14.32
C ALA A 71 -18.12 -11.71 -13.13
N MET A 72 -17.98 -13.04 -13.27
CA MET A 72 -18.38 -13.99 -12.22
C MET A 72 -17.74 -13.72 -10.86
N HIS A 73 -16.63 -13.00 -10.84
CA HIS A 73 -15.91 -12.57 -9.62
C HIS A 73 -16.13 -11.08 -9.30
N ALA A 74 -17.14 -10.44 -9.88
CA ALA A 74 -17.49 -9.06 -9.56
C ALA A 74 -17.91 -8.94 -8.08
N LEU A 75 -17.57 -7.80 -7.47
CA LEU A 75 -17.91 -7.52 -6.08
C LEU A 75 -19.43 -7.65 -5.83
N LEU A 76 -19.77 -8.24 -4.71
CA LEU A 76 -21.14 -8.29 -4.19
C LEU A 76 -21.55 -6.93 -3.62
N GLY A 77 -22.86 -6.69 -3.51
CA GLY A 77 -23.38 -5.41 -3.00
C GLY A 77 -22.83 -5.08 -1.60
N TRP A 78 -22.90 -6.04 -0.70
CA TRP A 78 -22.40 -5.89 0.67
C TRP A 78 -20.88 -5.61 0.76
N GLU A 79 -20.08 -6.14 -0.20
CA GLU A 79 -18.64 -5.87 -0.24
C GLU A 79 -18.36 -4.40 -0.60
N LYS A 80 -19.15 -3.83 -1.53
CA LYS A 80 -19.07 -2.41 -1.86
C LYS A 80 -19.45 -1.52 -0.67
N GLU A 81 -20.52 -1.86 0.04
CA GLU A 81 -20.93 -1.16 1.26
C GLU A 81 -19.87 -1.23 2.36
N ALA A 82 -19.26 -2.41 2.56
CA ALA A 82 -18.17 -2.57 3.53
C ALA A 82 -16.95 -1.71 3.19
N ILE A 83 -16.60 -1.58 1.90
CA ILE A 83 -15.52 -0.69 1.43
C ILE A 83 -15.84 0.78 1.75
N LEU A 84 -17.06 1.25 1.50
CA LEU A 84 -17.46 2.63 1.78
C LEU A 84 -17.45 2.92 3.28
N LYS A 85 -17.94 1.98 4.09
CA LYS A 85 -17.87 2.08 5.55
C LYS A 85 -16.44 2.12 6.08
N LEU A 86 -15.54 1.31 5.50
CA LEU A 86 -14.11 1.39 5.81
C LEU A 86 -13.51 2.75 5.46
N ALA A 87 -13.89 3.33 4.30
CA ALA A 87 -13.41 4.65 3.92
C ALA A 87 -13.89 5.75 4.86
N GLU A 88 -15.13 5.67 5.34
CA GLU A 88 -15.69 6.59 6.32
C GLU A 88 -14.96 6.50 7.67
N GLN A 89 -14.76 5.30 8.19
CA GLN A 89 -14.18 5.07 9.50
C GLN A 89 -12.65 5.25 9.54
N TRP A 90 -11.95 4.82 8.49
CA TRP A 90 -10.50 4.71 8.45
C TRP A 90 -9.82 5.60 7.40
N GLY A 91 -10.58 6.24 6.50
CA GLY A 91 -10.01 7.04 5.41
C GLY A 91 -9.16 8.21 5.89
N GLY A 92 -9.44 8.76 7.06
CA GLY A 92 -8.64 9.81 7.70
C GLY A 92 -7.29 9.32 8.21
N ILE A 93 -7.20 8.04 8.63
CA ILE A 93 -6.01 7.39 9.16
C ILE A 93 -5.19 6.76 8.03
N ASP A 94 -5.81 5.88 7.25
CA ASP A 94 -5.13 5.11 6.22
C ASP A 94 -4.83 5.92 4.94
N ARG A 95 -5.62 6.92 4.62
CA ARG A 95 -5.44 7.91 3.54
C ARG A 95 -5.12 7.32 2.15
N SER A 96 -5.34 6.02 1.94
CA SER A 96 -5.00 5.31 0.72
C SER A 96 -5.92 4.11 0.50
N HIS A 97 -6.41 3.95 -0.74
CA HIS A 97 -7.20 2.80 -1.13
C HIS A 97 -6.48 1.46 -0.89
N ARG A 98 -5.14 1.45 -1.00
CA ARG A 98 -4.32 0.28 -0.73
C ARG A 98 -4.37 -0.09 0.75
N LYS A 99 -4.12 0.86 1.64
CA LYS A 99 -4.22 0.64 3.09
C LYS A 99 -5.63 0.20 3.49
N LEU A 100 -6.69 0.81 2.94
CA LEU A 100 -8.07 0.41 3.20
C LEU A 100 -8.35 -1.04 2.79
N ALA A 101 -7.80 -1.51 1.65
CA ALA A 101 -7.93 -2.90 1.24
C ALA A 101 -7.28 -3.87 2.24
N HIS A 102 -6.12 -3.52 2.76
CA HIS A 102 -5.43 -4.31 3.79
C HIS A 102 -6.11 -4.19 5.15
N ARG A 103 -6.62 -3.01 5.51
CA ARG A 103 -7.42 -2.78 6.72
C ARG A 103 -8.67 -3.65 6.74
N GLY A 104 -9.39 -3.71 5.62
CA GLY A 104 -10.57 -4.56 5.47
C GLY A 104 -10.27 -6.03 5.75
N SER A 105 -9.17 -6.54 5.22
CA SER A 105 -8.71 -7.92 5.46
C SER A 105 -8.30 -8.14 6.92
N ARG A 106 -7.58 -7.19 7.52
CA ARG A 106 -7.13 -7.28 8.92
C ARG A 106 -8.30 -7.31 9.91
N LEU A 107 -9.36 -6.57 9.62
CA LEU A 107 -10.58 -6.54 10.43
C LEU A 107 -11.55 -7.69 10.12
N GLY A 108 -11.27 -8.53 9.13
CA GLY A 108 -12.20 -9.54 8.64
C GLY A 108 -13.48 -8.96 8.02
N ALA A 109 -13.50 -7.67 7.71
CA ALA A 109 -14.67 -6.98 7.20
C ALA A 109 -14.92 -7.26 5.72
N VAL A 110 -13.87 -7.27 4.90
CA VAL A 110 -13.93 -7.58 3.46
C VAL A 110 -12.55 -7.94 2.93
N HIS A 111 -12.49 -8.91 2.01
CA HIS A 111 -11.27 -9.33 1.33
C HIS A 111 -11.34 -8.97 -0.16
N VAL A 112 -10.73 -7.85 -0.52
CA VAL A 112 -10.78 -7.29 -1.87
C VAL A 112 -9.39 -6.81 -2.32
N SER A 113 -9.20 -6.73 -3.64
CA SER A 113 -7.97 -6.16 -4.19
C SER A 113 -7.94 -4.64 -4.03
N GLU A 114 -6.75 -4.07 -3.99
CA GLU A 114 -6.53 -2.62 -3.91
C GLU A 114 -7.20 -1.85 -5.05
N SER A 115 -7.10 -2.39 -6.27
CA SER A 115 -7.76 -1.81 -7.44
C SER A 115 -9.30 -1.90 -7.38
N SER A 116 -9.85 -2.89 -6.67
CA SER A 116 -11.30 -2.98 -6.45
C SER A 116 -11.77 -1.89 -5.48
N VAL A 117 -11.02 -1.64 -4.40
CA VAL A 117 -11.30 -0.53 -3.48
C VAL A 117 -11.26 0.80 -4.24
N LEU A 118 -10.20 1.04 -5.03
CA LEU A 118 -10.07 2.28 -5.80
C LEU A 118 -11.29 2.51 -6.73
N ARG A 119 -11.72 1.47 -7.46
CA ARG A 119 -12.89 1.57 -8.36
C ARG A 119 -14.17 1.91 -7.60
N VAL A 120 -14.41 1.27 -6.45
CA VAL A 120 -15.60 1.55 -5.63
C VAL A 120 -15.58 2.98 -5.11
N LEU A 121 -14.43 3.47 -4.64
CA LEU A 121 -14.30 4.85 -4.15
C LEU A 121 -14.53 5.87 -5.29
N ILE A 122 -13.99 5.63 -6.49
CA ILE A 122 -14.23 6.48 -7.66
C ILE A 122 -15.71 6.46 -8.06
N GLU A 123 -16.33 5.28 -8.11
CA GLU A 123 -17.76 5.11 -8.43
C GLU A 123 -18.66 5.86 -7.44
N ALA A 124 -18.27 5.90 -6.16
CA ALA A 124 -18.99 6.59 -5.10
C ALA A 124 -18.59 8.08 -4.93
N GLY A 125 -17.63 8.59 -5.70
CA GLY A 125 -17.15 9.98 -5.57
C GLY A 125 -16.37 10.25 -4.29
N VAL A 126 -15.85 9.21 -3.61
CA VAL A 126 -15.09 9.33 -2.37
C VAL A 126 -13.63 9.62 -2.68
N HIS A 127 -13.14 10.77 -2.19
CA HIS A 127 -11.74 11.18 -2.34
C HIS A 127 -10.98 11.00 -1.03
N LEU A 128 -9.89 10.21 -1.09
CA LEU A 128 -8.96 10.08 0.03
C LEU A 128 -7.85 11.13 -0.09
N PRO A 129 -7.31 11.65 1.04
CA PRO A 129 -6.21 12.61 1.00
C PRO A 129 -4.98 11.99 0.33
N GLY A 130 -4.55 12.52 -0.82
CA GLY A 130 -3.42 12.03 -1.61
C GLY A 130 -2.14 12.83 -1.41
N ARG A 131 -0.98 12.21 -1.60
CA ARG A 131 0.32 12.88 -1.71
C ARG A 131 0.84 12.80 -3.14
N PRO A 132 1.55 13.83 -3.64
CA PRO A 132 2.26 13.73 -4.91
C PRO A 132 3.34 12.64 -4.84
N ARG A 133 3.46 11.85 -5.91
CA ARG A 133 4.42 10.75 -6.03
C ARG A 133 5.82 11.31 -6.30
N ARG A 134 6.81 10.93 -5.46
CA ARG A 134 8.22 11.23 -5.72
C ARG A 134 8.85 10.12 -6.59
N GLU A 135 9.81 10.50 -7.44
CA GLU A 135 10.57 9.55 -8.26
C GLU A 135 11.52 8.70 -7.39
N PRO A 136 11.69 7.41 -7.69
CA PRO A 136 12.63 6.54 -6.98
C PRO A 136 14.07 6.93 -7.25
N ARG A 137 14.93 6.95 -6.22
CA ARG A 137 16.36 7.22 -6.34
C ARG A 137 17.17 5.94 -6.03
N PRO A 138 18.39 5.75 -6.62
CA PRO A 138 19.22 4.58 -6.37
C PRO A 138 19.73 4.49 -4.93
N ARG A 139 19.82 3.29 -4.38
CA ARG A 139 20.24 2.99 -2.99
C ARG A 139 21.74 2.72 -2.92
N SER A 140 22.38 3.09 -1.79
CA SER A 140 23.75 2.68 -1.46
C SER A 140 23.74 1.31 -0.77
N PRO A 141 24.69 0.40 -1.05
CA PRO A 141 24.77 -0.88 -0.36
C PRO A 141 25.19 -0.68 1.11
N TRP A 142 24.68 -1.53 1.99
CA TRP A 142 25.07 -1.61 3.38
C TRP A 142 26.20 -2.60 3.60
N PRO A 143 26.86 -2.60 4.77
CA PRO A 143 27.85 -3.62 5.10
C PRO A 143 27.25 -5.03 5.01
N ASP A 144 28.01 -5.98 4.47
CA ASP A 144 27.53 -7.36 4.22
C ASP A 144 27.07 -8.11 5.48
N TRP A 145 27.60 -7.74 6.66
CA TRP A 145 27.21 -8.31 7.94
C TRP A 145 25.85 -7.81 8.46
N ALA A 146 25.37 -6.67 7.98
CA ALA A 146 24.11 -6.08 8.43
C ALA A 146 22.92 -6.74 7.70
N GLU A 147 22.40 -7.79 8.30
CA GLU A 147 21.25 -8.50 7.75
C GLU A 147 19.99 -7.63 7.73
N LEU A 148 19.17 -7.80 6.69
CA LEU A 148 17.90 -7.10 6.52
C LEU A 148 16.77 -7.78 7.32
N VAL A 149 16.98 -7.86 8.63
CA VAL A 149 16.01 -8.40 9.59
C VAL A 149 15.66 -7.35 10.64
N PRO A 150 14.47 -7.39 11.26
CA PRO A 150 14.11 -6.48 12.35
C PRO A 150 15.13 -6.55 13.50
N GLY A 151 15.39 -5.40 14.12
CA GLY A 151 16.31 -5.28 15.26
C GLY A 151 17.78 -5.19 14.92
N VAL A 152 18.19 -5.16 13.63
CA VAL A 152 19.60 -5.11 13.21
C VAL A 152 20.01 -3.76 12.66
N ILE A 153 19.11 -3.04 12.00
CA ILE A 153 19.45 -1.77 11.36
C ILE A 153 18.50 -0.67 11.83
N TRP A 154 19.04 0.27 12.57
CA TRP A 154 18.27 1.40 13.09
C TRP A 154 18.70 2.70 12.42
N VAL A 155 17.75 3.60 12.22
CA VAL A 155 18.02 4.96 11.79
C VAL A 155 17.54 5.93 12.86
N TYR A 156 18.33 6.96 13.11
CA TYR A 156 18.01 7.97 14.10
C TYR A 156 18.34 9.36 13.59
N ASP A 157 17.57 10.34 14.02
CA ASP A 157 17.76 11.73 13.62
C ASP A 157 17.00 12.65 14.58
N PHE A 158 17.37 13.94 14.56
CA PHE A 158 16.64 14.99 15.23
C PHE A 158 15.63 15.65 14.32
N THR A 159 14.53 16.10 14.90
CA THR A 159 13.59 17.02 14.27
C THR A 159 13.14 18.07 15.28
N HIS A 160 12.65 19.20 14.78
CA HIS A 160 12.18 20.29 15.64
C HIS A 160 10.66 20.36 15.63
N PHE A 161 10.07 20.50 16.82
CA PHE A 161 8.66 20.82 17.03
C PHE A 161 8.56 22.17 17.72
N THR A 162 7.48 22.88 17.44
CA THR A 162 7.18 24.22 17.90
C THR A 162 8.14 25.29 17.41
N ARG A 163 7.63 26.50 17.22
CA ARG A 163 8.44 27.62 16.76
C ARG A 163 9.01 28.45 17.92
N LEU A 164 8.31 28.47 19.07
CA LEU A 164 8.73 29.19 20.29
C LEU A 164 7.95 28.65 21.51
N PRO A 165 8.58 27.97 22.47
CA PRO A 165 9.97 27.47 22.38
C PRO A 165 10.12 26.36 21.36
N THR A 166 11.31 26.22 20.78
CA THR A 166 11.63 25.12 19.87
C THR A 166 12.14 23.92 20.70
N TYR A 167 11.48 22.77 20.51
CA TYR A 167 11.97 21.52 21.07
C TYR A 167 12.62 20.67 20.01
N SER A 168 13.75 20.10 20.37
CA SER A 168 14.44 19.10 19.57
C SER A 168 13.97 17.73 20.01
N VAL A 169 13.59 16.90 19.04
CA VAL A 169 13.08 15.56 19.27
C VAL A 169 13.94 14.59 18.49
N ILE A 170 14.66 13.71 19.17
CA ILE A 170 15.34 12.58 18.56
C ILE A 170 14.40 11.37 18.55
N ALA A 171 14.38 10.64 17.44
CA ALA A 171 13.69 9.36 17.34
C ALA A 171 14.61 8.29 16.77
N VAL A 172 14.43 7.06 17.25
CA VAL A 172 15.10 5.85 16.76
C VAL A 172 14.06 4.92 16.14
N ILE A 173 14.31 4.46 14.92
CA ILE A 173 13.38 3.62 14.15
C ILE A 173 14.14 2.42 13.58
N ASP A 174 13.58 1.22 13.69
CA ASP A 174 14.05 0.06 12.94
C ASP A 174 13.74 0.22 11.43
N VAL A 175 14.77 0.10 10.60
CA VAL A 175 14.66 0.33 9.16
C VAL A 175 13.87 -0.78 8.46
N VAL A 176 13.91 -1.99 8.95
CA VAL A 176 13.27 -3.15 8.32
C VAL A 176 11.78 -3.21 8.67
N SER A 177 11.45 -3.19 9.95
CA SER A 177 10.07 -3.27 10.44
C SER A 177 9.35 -1.93 10.46
N ARG A 178 10.08 -0.82 10.38
CA ARG A 178 9.54 0.54 10.59
C ARG A 178 9.11 0.81 12.05
N TYR A 179 9.50 -0.05 12.99
CA TYR A 179 9.13 0.06 14.38
C TYR A 179 9.78 1.29 15.03
N TRP A 180 8.99 2.13 15.64
CA TRP A 180 9.45 3.32 16.32
C TRP A 180 9.83 2.93 17.77
N LEU A 181 11.14 2.80 18.01
CA LEU A 181 11.72 2.26 19.23
C LEU A 181 11.68 3.27 20.37
N SER A 182 12.21 4.47 20.15
CA SER A 182 12.33 5.46 21.21
C SER A 182 12.17 6.90 20.73
N THR A 183 11.95 7.80 21.68
CA THR A 183 11.86 9.24 21.44
C THR A 183 12.29 9.99 22.69
N ILE A 184 13.16 11.01 22.54
CA ILE A 184 13.53 11.93 23.61
C ILE A 184 13.19 13.35 23.17
N VAL A 185 12.51 14.08 24.03
CA VAL A 185 12.22 15.52 23.87
C VAL A 185 13.25 16.33 24.65
N SER A 186 13.85 17.33 24.03
CA SER A 186 14.89 18.15 24.65
C SER A 186 14.87 19.57 24.09
N VAL A 187 15.49 20.49 24.81
CA VAL A 187 15.76 21.86 24.31
C VAL A 187 17.09 21.97 23.57
N GLN A 188 17.93 20.92 23.60
CA GLN A 188 19.25 20.88 23.01
C GLN A 188 19.50 19.55 22.29
N GLU A 189 20.35 19.60 21.28
CA GLU A 189 20.84 18.42 20.58
C GLU A 189 22.24 18.09 21.05
N THR A 190 22.36 17.11 21.94
CA THR A 190 23.65 16.71 22.52
C THR A 190 23.86 15.19 22.39
N SER A 191 25.11 14.76 22.59
CA SER A 191 25.46 13.34 22.69
C SER A 191 24.66 12.61 23.76
N THR A 192 24.32 13.29 24.87
CA THR A 192 23.51 12.70 25.95
C THR A 192 22.12 12.31 25.49
N GLN A 193 21.44 13.14 24.68
CA GLN A 193 20.13 12.77 24.13
C GLN A 193 20.24 11.60 23.14
N VAL A 194 21.31 11.53 22.37
CA VAL A 194 21.56 10.37 21.49
C VAL A 194 21.72 9.10 22.32
N GLN A 195 22.55 9.14 23.36
CA GLN A 195 22.77 7.98 24.25
C GLN A 195 21.47 7.54 24.93
N ASN A 196 20.71 8.47 25.53
CA ASN A 196 19.43 8.17 26.16
C ASN A 196 18.43 7.57 25.18
N ALA A 197 18.34 8.09 23.95
CA ALA A 197 17.47 7.54 22.92
C ALA A 197 17.84 6.09 22.56
N PHE A 198 19.15 5.78 22.52
CA PHE A 198 19.60 4.41 22.26
C PHE A 198 19.42 3.49 23.48
N ILE A 199 19.59 3.98 24.70
CA ILE A 199 19.27 3.22 25.92
C ILE A 199 17.80 2.78 25.89
N ASP A 200 16.89 3.73 25.68
CA ASP A 200 15.46 3.44 25.61
C ASP A 200 15.12 2.53 24.42
N ALA A 201 15.78 2.71 23.27
CA ALA A 201 15.58 1.86 22.11
C ALA A 201 16.05 0.41 22.33
N LEU A 202 17.21 0.22 23.00
CA LEU A 202 17.72 -1.10 23.35
C LEU A 202 16.80 -1.82 24.34
N ILE A 203 16.29 -1.10 25.34
CA ILE A 203 15.30 -1.65 26.28
C ILE A 203 14.01 -2.03 25.54
N ALA A 204 13.51 -1.15 24.68
CA ALA A 204 12.28 -1.41 23.92
C ALA A 204 12.38 -2.61 22.96
N ASP A 205 13.60 -2.95 22.52
CA ASP A 205 13.89 -4.09 21.62
C ASP A 205 14.39 -5.34 22.38
N GLY A 206 14.38 -5.32 23.72
CA GLY A 206 14.84 -6.45 24.54
C GLY A 206 16.33 -6.71 24.45
N LYS A 207 17.12 -5.68 24.17
CA LYS A 207 18.59 -5.71 24.02
C LYS A 207 19.33 -4.96 25.15
N GLU A 208 18.70 -4.79 26.30
CA GLU A 208 19.28 -4.13 27.48
C GLU A 208 20.61 -4.77 27.94
N HIS A 209 20.81 -6.06 27.66
CA HIS A 209 22.06 -6.76 27.95
C HIS A 209 23.27 -6.14 27.22
N LEU A 210 23.09 -5.43 26.12
CA LEU A 210 24.17 -4.71 25.43
C LEU A 210 24.67 -3.48 26.21
N LEU A 211 23.86 -2.97 27.16
CA LEU A 211 24.24 -1.84 28.03
C LEU A 211 25.16 -2.28 29.16
N GLU A 212 25.17 -3.57 29.51
CA GLU A 212 26.02 -4.16 30.55
C GLU A 212 27.42 -4.55 30.03
N GLU A 213 27.57 -4.60 28.68
CA GLU A 213 28.81 -4.95 28.03
C GLU A 213 29.74 -3.72 27.93
N ASP A 214 30.76 -3.63 28.75
CA ASP A 214 31.78 -2.59 28.65
C ASP A 214 32.97 -3.06 27.81
N LEU A 215 32.80 -3.10 26.50
CA LEU A 215 33.85 -3.48 25.52
C LEU A 215 35.09 -2.57 25.63
N LEU A 216 34.89 -1.30 25.96
CA LEU A 216 36.00 -0.36 26.09
C LEU A 216 36.82 -0.57 27.37
N ALA A 217 36.18 -0.91 28.52
CA ALA A 217 36.88 -1.29 29.71
C ALA A 217 37.73 -2.55 29.48
N GLU A 218 37.21 -3.51 28.73
CA GLU A 218 37.96 -4.70 28.37
C GLU A 218 39.14 -4.41 27.44
N LEU A 219 38.95 -3.57 26.42
CA LEU A 219 40.04 -3.12 25.53
C LEU A 219 41.11 -2.34 26.29
N HIS A 220 40.72 -1.48 27.24
CA HIS A 220 41.66 -0.75 28.10
C HIS A 220 42.39 -1.66 29.08
N SER A 221 41.81 -2.81 29.48
CA SER A 221 42.49 -3.82 30.29
C SER A 221 43.54 -4.65 29.55
N GLY A 222 43.64 -4.44 28.22
CA GLY A 222 44.54 -5.20 27.33
C GLY A 222 44.05 -6.60 27.01
N HIS A 223 42.82 -6.92 27.38
CA HIS A 223 42.18 -8.18 27.05
C HIS A 223 41.45 -8.06 25.73
N ILE A 224 42.04 -8.54 24.63
CA ILE A 224 41.41 -8.68 23.34
C ILE A 224 40.93 -10.13 23.25
N PRO A 225 39.64 -10.40 23.27
CA PRO A 225 39.17 -11.77 23.14
C PRO A 225 39.32 -12.26 21.72
N ASP A 226 39.68 -13.54 21.59
CA ASP A 226 39.99 -14.23 20.33
C ASP A 226 38.74 -14.70 19.53
N ASN A 227 37.52 -14.34 19.95
CA ASN A 227 36.32 -14.91 19.33
C ASN A 227 35.42 -13.88 18.66
N ASP A 228 34.66 -14.35 17.64
CA ASP A 228 33.71 -13.61 16.82
C ASP A 228 32.52 -12.98 17.59
N ASP A 229 32.39 -13.23 18.89
CA ASP A 229 31.28 -12.77 19.75
C ASP A 229 31.23 -11.23 19.94
N ARG A 230 32.21 -10.50 19.37
CA ARG A 230 32.34 -9.04 19.51
C ARG A 230 32.12 -8.24 18.24
N LEU A 231 31.65 -8.88 17.19
CA LEU A 231 31.22 -8.15 16.01
C LEU A 231 30.06 -7.24 16.35
N PRO A 232 29.93 -6.09 15.65
CA PRO A 232 28.73 -5.27 15.80
C PRO A 232 27.49 -6.10 15.57
N VAL A 233 26.49 -5.97 16.47
CA VAL A 233 25.21 -6.68 16.36
C VAL A 233 24.12 -5.77 15.80
N LEU A 234 24.38 -4.47 15.75
CA LEU A 234 23.46 -3.45 15.31
C LEU A 234 24.17 -2.39 14.47
N LEU A 235 23.53 -1.94 13.40
CA LEU A 235 23.96 -0.85 12.54
C LEU A 235 23.09 0.38 12.79
N ALA A 236 23.67 1.48 13.27
CA ALA A 236 23.00 2.75 13.50
C ALA A 236 23.31 3.72 12.37
N LEU A 237 22.26 4.17 11.68
CA LEU A 237 22.35 5.10 10.54
C LEU A 237 21.96 6.52 11.00
N SER A 238 22.79 7.51 10.74
CA SER A 238 22.48 8.93 11.00
C SER A 238 23.10 9.86 9.95
N ASP A 239 22.83 11.14 10.11
CA ASP A 239 23.60 12.19 9.44
C ASP A 239 24.97 12.41 10.11
N ASN A 240 25.72 13.39 9.61
CA ASN A 240 27.02 13.80 10.14
C ASN A 240 26.90 14.93 11.18
N GLY A 241 25.78 15.02 11.93
CA GLY A 241 25.61 16.02 12.98
C GLY A 241 26.69 15.94 14.04
N PRO A 242 27.11 17.06 14.66
CA PRO A 242 28.16 17.07 15.68
C PRO A 242 27.86 16.13 16.84
N GLN A 243 26.62 16.04 17.27
CA GLN A 243 26.15 15.15 18.34
C GLN A 243 26.20 13.67 17.94
N MET A 244 26.05 13.37 16.62
CA MET A 244 26.13 12.00 16.11
C MET A 244 27.57 11.52 15.97
N THR A 245 28.47 12.42 15.61
CA THR A 245 29.90 12.14 15.39
C THR A 245 30.77 12.43 16.60
N SER A 246 30.19 12.81 17.75
CA SER A 246 30.93 13.12 18.97
C SER A 246 31.68 11.89 19.49
N ARG A 247 32.77 12.14 20.22
CA ARG A 247 33.53 11.06 20.86
C ARG A 247 32.69 10.30 21.88
N GLU A 248 31.88 10.99 22.64
CA GLU A 248 31.00 10.39 23.67
C GLU A 248 29.98 9.44 23.03
N THR A 249 29.37 9.86 21.92
CA THR A 249 28.45 8.99 21.15
C THR A 249 29.21 7.80 20.58
N ALA A 250 30.38 7.99 19.98
CA ALA A 250 31.16 6.90 19.41
C ALA A 250 31.59 5.87 20.47
N VAL A 251 32.01 6.34 21.66
CA VAL A 251 32.38 5.48 22.79
C VAL A 251 31.19 4.65 23.28
N PHE A 252 30.05 5.30 23.47
CA PHE A 252 28.80 4.63 23.87
C PHE A 252 28.37 3.56 22.86
N MET A 253 28.33 3.91 21.56
CA MET A 253 27.94 2.98 20.51
C MET A 253 28.87 1.77 20.41
N ALA A 254 30.19 1.99 20.51
CA ALA A 254 31.17 0.91 20.52
C ALA A 254 31.00 -0.01 21.75
N GLY A 255 30.78 0.56 22.94
CA GLY A 255 30.53 -0.19 24.16
C GLY A 255 29.29 -1.07 24.09
N ALA A 256 28.23 -0.58 23.41
CA ALA A 256 27.00 -1.33 23.17
C ALA A 256 27.03 -2.20 21.89
N ARG A 257 28.19 -2.44 21.28
CA ARG A 257 28.37 -3.24 20.04
C ARG A 257 27.55 -2.72 18.87
N ILE A 258 27.38 -1.40 18.78
CA ILE A 258 26.65 -0.71 17.73
C ILE A 258 27.65 -0.08 16.74
N ALA A 259 27.62 -0.50 15.49
CA ALA A 259 28.38 0.15 14.42
C ALA A 259 27.63 1.41 13.94
N GLN A 260 28.36 2.52 13.85
CA GLN A 260 27.82 3.75 13.28
C GLN A 260 28.08 3.80 11.77
N HIS A 261 27.05 4.16 11.02
CA HIS A 261 27.15 4.46 9.60
C HIS A 261 26.58 5.85 9.34
N PHE A 262 27.43 6.74 8.86
CA PHE A 262 27.06 8.11 8.58
C PHE A 262 26.65 8.26 7.11
N GLY A 263 25.48 8.84 6.86
CA GLY A 263 25.02 9.17 5.53
C GLY A 263 26.03 10.07 4.80
N ARG A 264 26.19 9.88 3.51
CA ARG A 264 27.08 10.74 2.71
C ARG A 264 26.55 12.18 2.68
N PRO A 265 27.41 13.20 2.83
CA PRO A 265 26.99 14.60 2.75
C PRO A 265 26.19 14.86 1.47
N ALA A 266 25.07 15.54 1.57
CA ALA A 266 24.18 15.89 0.47
C ALA A 266 23.58 14.70 -0.32
N THR A 267 23.53 13.49 0.28
CA THR A 267 22.89 12.32 -0.31
C THR A 267 21.60 11.99 0.44
N PRO A 268 20.43 12.49 0.01
CA PRO A 268 19.16 12.33 0.74
C PRO A 268 18.67 10.87 0.87
N ASN A 269 19.32 9.92 0.19
CA ASN A 269 18.86 8.54 0.12
C ASN A 269 19.14 7.72 1.40
N ASP A 270 20.21 8.06 2.12
CA ASP A 270 20.66 7.30 3.28
C ASP A 270 19.78 7.57 4.52
N GLN A 271 19.02 8.68 4.50
CA GLN A 271 18.12 9.11 5.58
C GLN A 271 16.64 9.21 5.19
N ALA A 272 16.30 8.80 3.97
CA ALA A 272 14.94 8.93 3.44
C ALA A 272 13.86 8.27 4.33
N TRP A 273 14.23 7.29 5.15
CA TRP A 273 13.30 6.63 6.08
C TRP A 273 12.91 7.53 7.24
N ILE A 274 13.90 8.13 7.93
CA ILE A 274 13.64 8.98 9.09
C ILE A 274 13.03 10.33 8.66
N GLU A 275 13.50 10.91 7.55
CA GLU A 275 12.88 12.10 6.96
C GLU A 275 11.40 11.86 6.58
N SER A 276 11.13 10.72 5.96
CA SER A 276 9.75 10.33 5.63
C SER A 276 8.91 10.10 6.88
N PHE A 277 9.47 9.50 7.93
CA PHE A 277 8.81 9.29 9.21
C PHE A 277 8.41 10.62 9.84
N PHE A 278 9.35 11.55 10.05
CA PHE A 278 9.04 12.86 10.62
C PHE A 278 8.07 13.66 9.76
N GLY A 279 8.22 13.59 8.44
CA GLY A 279 7.28 14.21 7.51
C GLY A 279 5.86 13.66 7.65
N HIS A 280 5.70 12.35 7.88
CA HIS A 280 4.39 11.74 8.13
C HIS A 280 3.85 12.16 9.50
N LEU A 281 4.69 12.12 10.54
CA LEU A 281 4.30 12.49 11.90
C LEU A 281 3.74 13.92 11.95
N LYS A 282 4.45 14.89 11.37
CA LYS A 282 4.02 16.30 11.33
C LYS A 282 2.76 16.54 10.51
N ILE A 283 2.55 15.79 9.42
CA ILE A 283 1.37 15.95 8.59
C ILE A 283 0.15 15.23 9.17
N GLU A 284 0.33 14.06 9.76
CA GLU A 284 -0.75 13.29 10.35
C GLU A 284 -1.20 13.90 11.69
N PHE A 285 -0.27 14.53 12.42
CA PHE A 285 -0.50 15.11 13.75
C PHE A 285 -0.02 16.57 13.84
N PRO A 286 -0.64 17.51 13.10
CA PRO A 286 -0.17 18.90 13.08
C PRO A 286 -0.32 19.64 14.41
N HIS A 287 -1.08 19.10 15.36
CA HIS A 287 -1.21 19.67 16.70
C HIS A 287 0.08 19.58 17.52
N LEU A 288 0.96 18.60 17.24
CA LEU A 288 2.27 18.48 17.88
C LEU A 288 3.11 19.76 17.73
N GLU A 289 2.99 20.46 16.60
CA GLU A 289 3.67 21.73 16.35
C GLU A 289 3.13 22.90 17.22
N LYS A 290 2.08 22.68 17.99
CA LYS A 290 1.44 23.71 18.82
C LYS A 290 1.63 23.48 20.32
N ILE A 291 2.16 22.34 20.72
CA ILE A 291 2.39 22.01 22.13
C ILE A 291 3.61 22.80 22.62
N THR A 292 3.45 23.51 23.70
CA THR A 292 4.47 24.42 24.28
C THR A 292 5.10 23.90 25.57
N ASP A 293 4.52 22.87 26.16
CA ASP A 293 5.09 22.16 27.32
C ASP A 293 5.85 20.91 26.87
N PRO A 294 7.12 20.70 27.28
CA PRO A 294 7.91 19.57 26.84
C PRO A 294 7.38 18.23 27.35
N GLY A 295 6.83 18.19 28.57
CA GLY A 295 6.26 16.97 29.14
C GLY A 295 4.95 16.58 28.44
N GLU A 296 4.13 17.56 28.05
CA GLU A 296 2.94 17.32 27.24
C GLU A 296 3.33 16.81 25.83
N LEU A 297 4.38 17.39 25.21
CA LEU A 297 4.88 16.94 23.92
C LEU A 297 5.40 15.50 23.99
N GLU A 298 6.15 15.15 25.03
CA GLU A 298 6.67 13.80 25.24
C GLU A 298 5.55 12.79 25.42
N ALA A 299 4.58 13.08 26.30
CA ALA A 299 3.41 12.24 26.51
C ALA A 299 2.60 12.01 25.24
N GLU A 300 2.38 13.08 24.45
CA GLU A 300 1.65 12.98 23.19
C GLU A 300 2.44 12.20 22.12
N LEU A 301 3.77 12.36 22.08
CA LEU A 301 4.62 11.56 21.18
C LEU A 301 4.58 10.07 21.54
N ASP A 302 4.51 9.71 22.82
CA ASP A 302 4.35 8.32 23.24
C ASP A 302 3.02 7.72 22.82
N VAL A 303 1.93 8.49 22.92
CA VAL A 303 0.63 8.10 22.39
C VAL A 303 0.71 7.90 20.86
N ARG A 304 1.40 8.79 20.14
CA ARG A 304 1.58 8.66 18.68
C ARG A 304 2.49 7.49 18.35
N ARG A 305 3.54 7.21 19.12
CA ARG A 305 4.40 6.03 18.97
C ARG A 305 3.60 4.74 19.08
N THR A 306 2.78 4.64 20.11
CA THR A 306 1.89 3.48 20.28
C THR A 306 0.97 3.31 19.09
N HIS A 307 0.28 4.37 18.66
CA HIS A 307 -0.59 4.34 17.48
C HIS A 307 0.19 3.99 16.20
N TYR A 308 1.35 4.58 15.99
CA TYR A 308 2.20 4.31 14.84
C TYR A 308 2.60 2.83 14.76
N ASN A 309 3.04 2.27 15.88
CA ASN A 309 3.50 0.88 15.93
C ASN A 309 2.35 -0.13 15.81
N THR A 310 1.21 0.10 16.46
CA THR A 310 0.17 -0.93 16.62
C THR A 310 -1.05 -0.76 15.69
N VAL A 311 -1.27 0.44 15.16
CA VAL A 311 -2.48 0.76 14.38
C VAL A 311 -2.17 1.11 12.94
N ARG A 312 -1.11 1.88 12.70
CA ARG A 312 -0.79 2.41 11.39
C ARG A 312 -0.28 1.32 10.45
N LEU A 313 -0.96 1.11 9.31
CA LEU A 313 -0.49 0.22 8.25
C LEU A 313 0.62 0.89 7.42
N HIS A 314 1.69 0.16 7.16
CA HIS A 314 2.86 0.69 6.47
C HIS A 314 3.08 0.01 5.10
N GLU A 315 3.06 0.81 4.01
CA GLU A 315 3.20 0.28 2.64
C GLU A 315 4.53 -0.46 2.42
N GLY A 316 5.64 0.07 2.95
CA GLY A 316 6.98 -0.48 2.77
C GLY A 316 7.21 -1.86 3.37
N ILE A 317 6.31 -2.33 4.24
CA ILE A 317 6.34 -3.66 4.87
C ILE A 317 5.10 -4.50 4.50
N GLY A 318 4.45 -4.19 3.39
CA GLY A 318 3.33 -4.97 2.87
C GLY A 318 2.02 -4.76 3.61
N TYR A 319 1.78 -3.54 4.13
CA TYR A 319 0.55 -3.11 4.80
C TYR A 319 0.21 -3.89 6.07
N VAL A 320 1.23 -4.28 6.83
CA VAL A 320 1.10 -4.69 8.22
C VAL A 320 1.49 -3.53 9.13
N THR A 321 1.25 -3.64 10.44
CA THR A 321 1.75 -2.63 11.38
C THR A 321 3.24 -2.85 11.65
N PRO A 322 4.00 -1.80 12.02
CA PRO A 322 5.38 -1.96 12.44
C PRO A 322 5.57 -3.01 13.55
N ASP A 323 4.66 -3.04 14.52
CA ASP A 323 4.68 -4.02 15.61
C ASP A 323 4.50 -5.47 15.13
N ASP A 324 3.62 -5.70 14.16
CA ASP A 324 3.47 -7.03 13.57
C ASP A 324 4.71 -7.48 12.82
N GLU A 325 5.35 -6.58 12.08
CA GLU A 325 6.57 -6.91 11.34
C GLU A 325 7.75 -7.12 12.28
N HIS A 326 7.92 -6.25 13.26
CA HIS A 326 9.02 -6.30 14.23
C HIS A 326 9.04 -7.59 15.05
N HIS A 327 7.86 -8.06 15.46
CA HIS A 327 7.70 -9.30 16.21
C HIS A 327 7.39 -10.54 15.35
N GLY A 328 7.67 -10.50 14.04
CA GLY A 328 7.61 -11.64 13.13
C GLY A 328 6.19 -12.09 12.75
N ARG A 329 5.13 -11.34 13.09
CA ARG A 329 3.74 -11.68 12.73
C ARG A 329 3.36 -11.29 11.29
N GLY A 330 4.14 -10.39 10.67
CA GLY A 330 3.88 -9.86 9.34
C GLY A 330 3.67 -10.92 8.24
N PRO A 331 4.53 -11.94 8.11
CA PRO A 331 4.38 -13.00 7.11
C PRO A 331 3.05 -13.75 7.22
N ALA A 332 2.60 -14.09 8.44
CA ALA A 332 1.33 -14.78 8.69
C ALA A 332 0.13 -13.92 8.29
N LEU A 333 0.15 -12.62 8.61
CA LEU A 333 -0.91 -11.67 8.24
C LEU A 333 -1.02 -11.50 6.72
N ARG A 334 0.12 -11.42 6.02
CA ARG A 334 0.14 -11.36 4.55
C ARG A 334 -0.36 -12.66 3.92
N ALA A 335 -0.07 -13.83 4.52
CA ALA A 335 -0.58 -15.12 4.07
C ALA A 335 -2.11 -15.21 4.26
N ALA A 336 -2.62 -14.88 5.44
CA ALA A 336 -4.06 -14.87 5.73
C ALA A 336 -4.84 -13.95 4.78
N ARG A 337 -4.26 -12.77 4.43
CA ARG A 337 -4.87 -11.91 3.42
C ARG A 337 -4.96 -12.58 2.04
N ARG A 338 -3.90 -13.27 1.59
CA ARG A 338 -3.93 -13.97 0.28
C ARG A 338 -5.03 -15.04 0.26
N GLU A 339 -5.10 -15.86 1.30
CA GLU A 339 -6.12 -16.89 1.46
C GLU A 339 -7.54 -16.28 1.47
N GLY A 340 -7.76 -15.21 2.25
CA GLY A 340 -9.03 -14.50 2.28
C GLY A 340 -9.46 -13.93 0.92
N LEU A 341 -8.52 -13.47 0.09
CA LEU A 341 -8.81 -13.01 -1.27
C LEU A 341 -9.27 -14.16 -2.18
N GLU A 342 -8.66 -15.36 -2.05
CA GLU A 342 -9.05 -16.56 -2.80
C GLU A 342 -10.44 -17.02 -2.39
N GLN A 343 -10.70 -17.17 -1.10
CA GLN A 343 -12.00 -17.54 -0.55
C GLN A 343 -13.11 -16.56 -0.96
N ALA A 344 -12.84 -15.25 -0.87
CA ALA A 344 -13.80 -14.24 -1.28
C ALA A 344 -14.10 -14.29 -2.79
N ARG A 345 -13.10 -14.64 -3.62
CA ARG A 345 -13.30 -14.86 -5.06
C ARG A 345 -14.23 -16.05 -5.33
N GLU A 346 -14.03 -17.18 -4.63
CA GLU A 346 -14.87 -18.37 -4.76
C GLU A 346 -16.30 -18.09 -4.33
N GLN A 347 -16.49 -17.40 -3.20
CA GLN A 347 -17.82 -17.01 -2.71
C GLN A 347 -18.55 -16.11 -3.70
N ARG A 348 -17.86 -15.13 -4.33
CA ARG A 348 -18.46 -14.30 -5.38
C ARG A 348 -18.90 -15.10 -6.59
N VAL A 349 -18.07 -16.05 -7.05
CA VAL A 349 -18.41 -16.93 -8.18
C VAL A 349 -19.65 -17.79 -7.85
N ALA A 350 -19.69 -18.39 -6.66
CA ALA A 350 -20.82 -19.19 -6.21
C ALA A 350 -22.12 -18.37 -6.10
N ALA A 351 -22.03 -17.16 -5.52
CA ALA A 351 -23.18 -16.25 -5.43
C ALA A 351 -23.73 -15.84 -6.78
N HIS A 352 -22.86 -15.50 -7.73
CA HIS A 352 -23.30 -15.10 -9.08
C HIS A 352 -23.87 -16.25 -9.91
N ARG A 353 -23.44 -17.51 -9.68
CA ARG A 353 -24.05 -18.69 -10.31
C ARG A 353 -25.49 -18.90 -9.82
N ARG A 354 -25.74 -18.85 -8.51
CA ARG A 354 -27.08 -18.96 -7.93
C ARG A 354 -28.05 -17.91 -8.48
N LEU A 355 -27.61 -16.64 -8.55
CA LEU A 355 -28.41 -15.55 -9.11
C LEU A 355 -28.70 -15.72 -10.61
N GLY A 356 -27.86 -16.44 -11.36
CA GLY A 356 -28.11 -16.78 -12.74
C GLY A 356 -29.10 -17.92 -12.94
N GLU A 357 -29.19 -18.84 -11.99
CA GLU A 357 -30.15 -19.95 -11.99
C GLU A 357 -31.57 -19.48 -11.63
N ASP A 358 -31.71 -18.52 -10.73
CA ASP A 358 -33.00 -17.95 -10.31
C ASP A 358 -33.66 -17.05 -11.40
N HIS A 359 -32.98 -16.76 -12.51
CA HIS A 359 -33.44 -15.91 -13.61
C HIS A 359 -33.65 -16.69 -14.92
N GLN A 360 -33.56 -18.02 -14.92
CA GLN A 360 -33.96 -18.92 -16.02
C GLN A 360 -35.29 -19.62 -15.72
#